data_d3a8f583ce2c109aa7dffd17c5379172
#
_entry.id   d3a8f583ce2c109aa7dffd17c5379172
#
_cell.length_a   1.000
_cell.length_b   1.000
_cell.length_c   1.000
_cell.angle_alpha   90.00
_cell.angle_beta   90.00
_cell.angle_gamma   90.00
#
_symmetry.space_group_name_H-M   'P 1'
#
loop_
_entity.id
_entity.type
_entity.pdbx_description
1 polymer ?
#
loop_
_entity_poly.entity_id
_entity_poly.type
_entity_poly.pdbx_seq_one_letter_code
_entity_poly.pdbx_strand_id
1 'polypeptide(L)'
;MRLLSLATVFTVMIATASSASANPLGAIWKDFSRSYQRNRCWPHPFAELDNFAARQPVALMIDNGWRLQNIIGTHHFETNQTILNEAGRRHIHWVLTQPPSHRRIVFVERGFTPEETAARMRVVLKVAQQFV
;
A
#
# COMPACT_ATOMS: atom_id res chain seq x y z
N MET A 1 -82.95 15.44 12.99
CA MET A 1 -81.96 16.23 12.24
C MET A 1 -80.62 16.39 13.01
N ARG A 2 -80.54 16.40 14.35
CA ARG A 2 -79.27 16.63 15.08
C ARG A 2 -78.35 15.42 15.12
N LEU A 3 -78.83 14.17 15.00
CA LEU A 3 -78.01 12.95 15.01
C LEU A 3 -77.25 12.72 13.66
N LEU A 4 -77.85 13.12 12.56
CA LEU A 4 -77.21 13.04 11.26
C LEU A 4 -76.03 14.02 11.08
N SER A 5 -76.13 15.19 11.74
CA SER A 5 -75.08 16.18 11.73
C SER A 5 -73.82 15.76 12.49
N LEU A 6 -73.99 15.01 13.64
CA LEU A 6 -72.90 14.48 14.43
C LEU A 6 -72.13 13.35 13.71
N ALA A 7 -72.85 12.50 13.01
CA ALA A 7 -72.26 11.40 12.24
C ALA A 7 -71.40 11.89 11.07
N THR A 8 -71.81 12.92 10.37
CA THR A 8 -71.05 13.53 9.24
C THR A 8 -69.80 14.24 9.73
N VAL A 9 -69.82 14.94 10.85
CA VAL A 9 -68.64 15.57 11.44
C VAL A 9 -67.60 14.54 11.88
N PHE A 10 -68.03 13.41 12.45
CA PHE A 10 -67.13 12.33 12.87
C PHE A 10 -66.48 11.61 11.68
N THR A 11 -67.19 11.42 10.58
CA THR A 11 -66.66 10.78 9.38
C THR A 11 -65.63 11.68 8.66
N VAL A 12 -65.82 13.01 8.66
CA VAL A 12 -64.86 13.96 8.09
C VAL A 12 -63.58 14.02 8.92
N MET A 13 -63.66 13.89 10.28
CA MET A 13 -62.48 13.91 11.16
C MET A 13 -61.65 12.64 10.97
N ILE A 14 -62.20 11.48 10.70
CA ILE A 14 -61.45 10.25 10.47
C ILE A 14 -60.75 10.27 9.10
N ALA A 15 -61.34 10.89 8.12
CA ALA A 15 -60.74 11.01 6.76
C ALA A 15 -59.50 11.95 6.71
N THR A 16 -59.43 12.91 7.60
CA THR A 16 -58.26 13.85 7.63
C THR A 16 -57.09 13.28 8.43
N ALA A 17 -57.30 12.26 9.26
CA ALA A 17 -56.22 11.60 10.02
C ALA A 17 -55.35 10.65 9.16
N SER A 18 -55.81 10.30 7.97
CA SER A 18 -55.14 9.29 7.15
C SER A 18 -53.99 9.83 6.26
N SER A 19 -53.73 11.11 6.22
CA SER A 19 -52.74 11.72 5.35
C SER A 19 -51.41 12.11 6.02
N ALA A 20 -51.22 11.81 7.30
CA ALA A 20 -50.01 12.17 8.03
C ALA A 20 -49.16 10.95 8.46
N SER A 21 -49.07 9.93 7.63
CA SER A 21 -48.05 8.89 7.86
C SER A 21 -46.76 9.24 7.09
N ALA A 22 -46.24 10.41 7.32
CA ALA A 22 -44.84 10.67 7.08
C ALA A 22 -44.08 9.86 8.15
N ASN A 23 -43.56 8.71 7.77
CA ASN A 23 -42.70 7.92 8.64
C ASN A 23 -41.39 8.67 8.84
N PRO A 24 -41.19 9.46 9.91
CA PRO A 24 -40.00 10.28 10.08
C PRO A 24 -38.75 9.41 10.19
N LEU A 25 -38.88 8.20 10.71
CA LEU A 25 -37.78 7.23 10.79
C LEU A 25 -37.34 6.75 9.41
N GLY A 26 -38.28 6.56 8.49
CA GLY A 26 -37.97 6.19 7.12
C GLY A 26 -37.26 7.30 6.33
N ALA A 27 -37.61 8.55 6.59
CA ALA A 27 -36.94 9.70 6.00
C ALA A 27 -35.50 9.84 6.51
N ILE A 28 -35.30 9.73 7.84
CA ILE A 28 -33.96 9.77 8.48
C ILE A 28 -33.09 8.64 7.95
N TRP A 29 -33.64 7.42 7.86
CA TRP A 29 -32.90 6.25 7.35
C TRP A 29 -32.50 6.45 5.87
N LYS A 30 -33.39 6.98 5.06
CA LYS A 30 -33.13 7.28 3.66
C LYS A 30 -32.04 8.34 3.48
N ASP A 31 -32.03 9.36 4.30
CA ASP A 31 -31.02 10.42 4.27
C ASP A 31 -29.67 9.92 4.79
N PHE A 32 -29.67 9.12 5.84
CA PHE A 32 -28.45 8.45 6.32
C PHE A 32 -27.87 7.52 5.28
N SER A 33 -28.70 6.66 4.67
CA SER A 33 -28.26 5.76 3.59
C SER A 33 -27.70 6.52 2.40
N ARG A 34 -28.35 7.63 2.02
CA ARG A 34 -27.87 8.49 0.90
C ARG A 34 -26.55 9.18 1.24
N SER A 35 -26.39 9.65 2.46
CA SER A 35 -25.14 10.26 2.92
C SER A 35 -24.02 9.23 3.02
N TYR A 36 -24.29 8.04 3.52
CA TYR A 36 -23.37 6.93 3.55
C TYR A 36 -22.90 6.53 2.14
N GLN A 37 -23.82 6.41 1.18
CA GLN A 37 -23.50 6.10 -0.21
C GLN A 37 -22.63 7.20 -0.84
N ARG A 38 -22.93 8.47 -0.61
CA ARG A 38 -22.12 9.60 -1.12
C ARG A 38 -20.71 9.59 -0.55
N ASN A 39 -20.57 9.33 0.75
CA ASN A 39 -19.25 9.33 1.40
C ASN A 39 -18.43 8.08 1.06
N ARG A 40 -19.06 6.99 0.66
CA ARG A 40 -18.40 5.75 0.25
C ARG A 40 -17.92 5.77 -1.20
N CYS A 41 -18.56 6.57 -2.02
CA CYS A 41 -18.21 6.68 -3.44
C CYS A 41 -17.19 7.80 -3.65
N TRP A 42 -15.91 7.50 -3.39
CA TRP A 42 -14.85 8.29 -4.03
C TRP A 42 -15.00 8.14 -5.55
N PRO A 43 -14.90 9.21 -6.35
CA PRO A 43 -15.08 9.12 -7.80
C PRO A 43 -14.14 8.08 -8.39
N HIS A 44 -14.68 7.05 -9.00
CA HIS A 44 -13.95 5.91 -9.57
C HIS A 44 -12.75 6.29 -10.44
N PRO A 45 -12.80 7.37 -11.27
CA PRO A 45 -11.67 7.77 -12.09
C PRO A 45 -10.42 8.20 -11.29
N PHE A 46 -10.61 8.72 -10.07
CA PHE A 46 -9.49 9.21 -9.24
C PHE A 46 -8.98 8.16 -8.25
N ALA A 47 -9.79 7.15 -7.93
CA ALA A 47 -9.43 6.13 -6.94
C ALA A 47 -8.17 5.35 -7.32
N GLU A 48 -7.92 5.08 -8.59
CA GLU A 48 -6.72 4.37 -9.05
C GLU A 48 -5.47 5.22 -8.88
N LEU A 49 -5.52 6.49 -9.26
CA LEU A 49 -4.40 7.43 -9.12
C LEU A 49 -4.06 7.68 -7.65
N ASP A 50 -5.07 7.84 -6.79
CA ASP A 50 -4.87 8.06 -5.36
C ASP A 50 -4.33 6.81 -4.68
N ASN A 51 -4.84 5.62 -5.04
CA ASN A 51 -4.30 4.36 -4.53
C ASN A 51 -2.86 4.15 -4.97
N PHE A 52 -2.52 4.50 -6.21
CA PHE A 52 -1.14 4.46 -6.70
C PHE A 52 -0.26 5.44 -5.92
N ALA A 53 -0.67 6.69 -5.80
CA ALA A 53 0.07 7.72 -5.08
C ALA A 53 0.28 7.36 -3.60
N ALA A 54 -0.73 6.79 -2.95
CA ALA A 54 -0.64 6.35 -1.55
C ALA A 54 0.31 5.15 -1.35
N ARG A 55 0.40 4.24 -2.34
CA ARG A 55 1.27 3.05 -2.27
C ARG A 55 2.71 3.31 -2.73
N GLN A 56 2.92 4.30 -3.57
CA GLN A 56 4.23 4.60 -4.15
C GLN A 56 5.33 4.85 -3.10
N PRO A 57 5.13 5.63 -2.02
CA PRO A 57 6.14 5.81 -0.98
C PRO A 57 6.53 4.50 -0.31
N VAL A 58 5.56 3.63 -0.03
CA VAL A 58 5.82 2.32 0.60
C VAL A 58 6.60 1.41 -0.34
N ALA A 59 6.24 1.37 -1.62
CA ALA A 59 6.99 0.61 -2.63
C ALA A 59 8.45 1.07 -2.72
N LEU A 60 8.66 2.39 -2.72
CA LEU A 60 9.99 2.98 -2.74
C LEU A 60 10.81 2.63 -1.48
N MET A 61 10.18 2.65 -0.30
CA MET A 61 10.82 2.23 0.95
C MET A 61 11.24 0.75 0.91
N ILE A 62 10.39 -0.11 0.38
CA ILE A 62 10.69 -1.54 0.20
C ILE A 62 11.88 -1.70 -0.76
N ASP A 63 11.88 -1.00 -1.89
CA ASP A 63 12.96 -1.07 -2.87
C ASP A 63 14.28 -0.58 -2.29
N ASN A 64 14.26 0.52 -1.56
CA ASN A 64 15.44 1.05 -0.88
C ASN A 64 15.94 0.09 0.22
N GLY A 65 15.03 -0.56 0.96
CA GLY A 65 15.38 -1.58 1.94
C GLY A 65 16.13 -2.76 1.31
N TRP A 66 15.64 -3.29 0.19
CA TRP A 66 16.33 -4.35 -0.55
C TRP A 66 17.69 -3.90 -1.09
N ARG A 67 17.79 -2.68 -1.60
CA ARG A 67 19.08 -2.14 -2.07
C ARG A 67 20.10 -2.06 -0.95
N LEU A 68 19.71 -1.55 0.22
CA LEU A 68 20.58 -1.48 1.41
C LEU A 68 21.00 -2.87 1.90
N GLN A 69 20.07 -3.81 1.92
CA GLN A 69 20.34 -5.17 2.35
C GLN A 69 21.27 -5.92 1.39
N ASN A 70 21.24 -5.61 0.11
CA ASN A 70 22.04 -6.28 -0.92
C ASN A 70 23.38 -5.59 -1.19
N ILE A 71 23.78 -4.60 -0.37
CA ILE A 71 25.07 -3.92 -0.52
C ILE A 71 26.19 -4.75 0.08
N ILE A 72 27.25 -4.95 -0.68
CA ILE A 72 28.53 -5.42 -0.20
C ILE A 72 29.35 -4.18 0.21
N GLY A 73 29.34 -3.90 1.50
CA GLY A 73 30.04 -2.75 2.08
C GLY A 73 31.52 -3.03 2.38
N THR A 74 32.24 -1.98 2.77
CA THR A 74 33.68 -2.04 3.08
C THR A 74 34.02 -3.12 4.12
N HIS A 75 33.15 -3.36 5.10
CA HIS A 75 33.32 -4.36 6.14
C HIS A 75 33.28 -5.83 5.64
N HIS A 76 32.83 -6.06 4.40
CA HIS A 76 32.84 -7.37 3.75
C HIS A 76 34.16 -7.67 3.04
N PHE A 77 35.10 -6.70 3.01
CA PHE A 77 36.42 -6.87 2.44
C PHE A 77 37.47 -6.95 3.53
N GLU A 78 38.59 -7.60 3.26
CA GLU A 78 39.77 -7.56 4.11
C GLU A 78 40.46 -6.19 4.02
N THR A 79 41.43 -5.96 4.90
CA THR A 79 42.13 -4.67 5.03
C THR A 79 42.70 -4.13 3.70
N ASN A 80 43.02 -5.01 2.76
CA ASN A 80 43.54 -4.64 1.42
C ASN A 80 42.43 -4.32 0.40
N GLN A 81 41.17 -4.35 0.79
CA GLN A 81 39.97 -4.04 -0.04
C GLN A 81 39.84 -4.83 -1.36
N THR A 82 40.74 -5.77 -1.62
CA THR A 82 40.79 -6.58 -2.86
C THR A 82 40.37 -8.04 -2.66
N ILE A 83 40.15 -8.46 -1.41
CA ILE A 83 39.76 -9.81 -1.06
C ILE A 83 38.48 -9.75 -0.22
N LEU A 84 37.49 -10.56 -0.57
CA LEU A 84 36.29 -10.71 0.24
C LEU A 84 36.58 -11.60 1.45
N ASN A 85 36.16 -11.14 2.62
CA ASN A 85 36.18 -11.96 3.82
C ASN A 85 35.05 -13.01 3.78
N GLU A 86 35.04 -13.90 4.74
CA GLU A 86 34.04 -14.98 4.81
C GLU A 86 32.61 -14.46 5.00
N ALA A 87 32.42 -13.35 5.71
CA ALA A 87 31.12 -12.70 5.86
C ALA A 87 30.62 -12.17 4.51
N GLY A 88 31.48 -11.55 3.70
CA GLY A 88 31.15 -11.07 2.37
C GLY A 88 30.76 -12.21 1.41
N ARG A 89 31.47 -13.33 1.45
CA ARG A 89 31.12 -14.52 0.65
C ARG A 89 29.77 -15.08 1.01
N ARG A 90 29.46 -15.24 2.30
CA ARG A 90 28.15 -15.71 2.77
C ARG A 90 27.05 -14.73 2.42
N HIS A 91 27.33 -13.46 2.49
CA HIS A 91 26.35 -12.43 2.13
C HIS A 91 26.02 -12.46 0.64
N ILE A 92 27.01 -12.58 -0.25
CA ILE A 92 26.77 -12.76 -1.70
C ILE A 92 25.94 -14.04 -1.96
N HIS A 93 26.30 -15.15 -1.33
CA HIS A 93 25.53 -16.40 -1.46
C HIS A 93 24.08 -16.19 -1.02
N TRP A 94 23.85 -15.50 0.10
CA TRP A 94 22.52 -15.19 0.58
C TRP A 94 21.74 -14.34 -0.42
N VAL A 95 22.33 -13.25 -0.93
CA VAL A 95 21.69 -12.34 -1.91
C VAL A 95 21.30 -13.09 -3.20
N LEU A 96 22.09 -14.06 -3.63
CA LEU A 96 21.83 -14.78 -4.88
C LEU A 96 20.82 -15.94 -4.70
N THR A 97 20.66 -16.46 -3.48
CA THR A 97 19.84 -17.68 -3.25
C THR A 97 18.52 -17.39 -2.54
N GLN A 98 18.50 -16.55 -1.51
CA GLN A 98 17.35 -16.39 -0.63
C GLN A 98 16.27 -15.41 -1.12
N PRO A 99 16.60 -14.21 -1.63
CA PRO A 99 15.60 -13.26 -2.10
C PRO A 99 14.82 -13.79 -3.31
N PRO A 100 13.63 -13.22 -3.58
CA PRO A 100 12.92 -13.46 -4.83
C PRO A 100 13.79 -13.12 -6.05
N SER A 101 13.61 -13.83 -7.16
CA SER A 101 14.49 -13.72 -8.34
C SER A 101 14.69 -12.30 -8.86
N HIS A 102 13.61 -11.47 -8.83
CA HIS A 102 13.66 -10.06 -9.25
C HIS A 102 14.42 -9.14 -8.27
N ARG A 103 14.78 -9.63 -7.08
CA ARG A 103 15.52 -8.90 -6.04
C ARG A 103 16.97 -9.39 -5.90
N ARG A 104 17.40 -10.38 -6.67
CA ARG A 104 18.76 -10.94 -6.64
C ARG A 104 19.76 -10.06 -7.37
N ILE A 105 19.96 -8.85 -6.87
CA ILE A 105 20.90 -7.88 -7.41
C ILE A 105 21.92 -7.54 -6.33
N VAL A 106 23.20 -7.75 -6.62
CA VAL A 106 24.29 -7.40 -5.70
C VAL A 106 24.76 -5.98 -6.01
N PHE A 107 24.78 -5.12 -5.02
CA PHE A 107 25.34 -3.77 -5.10
C PHE A 107 26.69 -3.77 -4.40
N VAL A 108 27.67 -3.08 -4.99
CA VAL A 108 29.00 -2.94 -4.41
C VAL A 108 29.22 -1.50 -3.98
N GLU A 109 29.60 -1.31 -2.72
CA GLU A 109 29.93 0.01 -2.19
C GLU A 109 31.14 0.58 -2.93
N ARG A 110 31.03 1.85 -3.32
CA ARG A 110 32.09 2.56 -4.01
C ARG A 110 33.30 2.73 -3.11
N GLY A 111 34.51 2.43 -3.62
CA GLY A 111 35.78 2.76 -2.97
C GLY A 111 36.12 4.24 -3.07
N PHE A 112 37.21 4.63 -2.46
CA PHE A 112 37.72 6.01 -2.53
C PHE A 112 38.21 6.37 -3.94
N THR A 113 38.77 5.40 -4.66
CA THR A 113 39.23 5.57 -6.03
C THR A 113 38.42 4.74 -7.03
N PRO A 114 38.38 5.11 -8.29
CA PRO A 114 37.76 4.31 -9.36
C PRO A 114 38.39 2.91 -9.48
N GLU A 115 39.72 2.84 -9.29
CA GLU A 115 40.50 1.60 -9.36
C GLU A 115 40.09 0.63 -8.24
N GLU A 116 39.93 1.12 -7.02
CA GLU A 116 39.41 0.31 -5.89
C GLU A 116 37.99 -0.19 -6.16
N THR A 117 37.13 0.66 -6.68
CA THR A 117 35.77 0.27 -7.04
C THR A 117 35.79 -0.83 -8.09
N ALA A 118 36.61 -0.71 -9.11
CA ALA A 118 36.78 -1.72 -10.16
C ALA A 118 37.37 -3.03 -9.62
N ALA A 119 38.30 -2.96 -8.67
CA ALA A 119 38.87 -4.13 -8.00
C ALA A 119 37.81 -4.86 -7.16
N ARG A 120 37.05 -4.13 -6.35
CA ARG A 120 35.92 -4.67 -5.55
C ARG A 120 34.89 -5.37 -6.45
N MET A 121 34.49 -4.72 -7.54
CA MET A 121 33.53 -5.29 -8.49
C MET A 121 34.03 -6.60 -9.10
N ARG A 122 35.31 -6.65 -9.50
CA ARG A 122 35.91 -7.88 -10.06
C ARG A 122 35.89 -9.05 -9.09
N VAL A 123 36.22 -8.80 -7.83
CA VAL A 123 36.23 -9.83 -6.80
C VAL A 123 34.81 -10.33 -6.50
N VAL A 124 33.85 -9.41 -6.34
CA VAL A 124 32.44 -9.76 -6.14
C VAL A 124 31.91 -10.59 -7.31
N LEU A 125 32.19 -10.16 -8.54
CA LEU A 125 31.75 -10.88 -9.75
C LEU A 125 32.33 -12.30 -9.79
N LYS A 126 33.63 -12.45 -9.50
CA LYS A 126 34.28 -13.77 -9.47
C LYS A 126 33.64 -14.71 -8.44
N VAL A 127 33.29 -14.20 -7.25
CA VAL A 127 32.62 -14.99 -6.23
C VAL A 127 31.16 -15.27 -6.60
N ALA A 128 30.46 -14.30 -7.17
CA ALA A 128 29.07 -14.48 -7.60
C ALA A 128 28.94 -15.57 -8.68
N GLN A 129 29.89 -15.66 -9.61
CA GLN A 129 29.94 -16.69 -10.66
C GLN A 129 30.05 -18.12 -10.11
N GLN A 130 30.47 -18.31 -8.87
CA GLN A 130 30.55 -19.63 -8.23
C GLN A 130 29.19 -20.15 -7.76
N PHE A 131 28.17 -19.28 -7.69
CA PHE A 131 26.84 -19.58 -7.16
C PHE A 131 25.73 -19.52 -8.23
N VAL A 132 26.04 -19.16 -9.45
CA VAL A 132 25.16 -19.15 -10.61
C VAL A 132 25.46 -20.34 -11.50
#